data_89d22f195a5220dfad2fcaad6cac881a
#
_entry.id   89d22f195a5220dfad2fcaad6cac881a
#
_cell.length_a   1.000
_cell.length_b   1.000
_cell.length_c   1.000
_cell.angle_alpha   90.00
_cell.angle_beta   90.00
_cell.angle_gamma   90.00
#
_symmetry.space_group_name_H-M   'P 1'
#
loop_
_entity.id
_entity.type
_entity.pdbx_description
1 polymer ?
#
loop_
_entity_poly.entity_id
_entity_poly.type
_entity_poly.pdbx_seq_one_letter_code
_entity_poly.pdbx_strand_id
1 'polypeptide(L)'
;GAGGPAIVGFHVFAGSQVLEAEGVIRHLQGALELSLRATDILGIAPEVFNLGGGFGVPYGPGQNELDLAEVGEALQGFVERAAPARIVLELGRFLVAPSGWYLTTVVGHQHYQGRSAVIVDGGTHQRIDFCGLDLRHKADPPLALDASSSPLTPTDILGCLSLPDDILAESCQMPALQPGNVLAFANAGAYGLWAAATHFHGFPPPAEIAFDGEM
;
A
#
# COMPACT_ATOMS: atom_id res chain seq x y z
N GLY A 1 -38.24 27.92 -5.44
CA GLY A 1 -37.91 26.62 -4.94
C GLY A 1 -36.82 26.72 -3.90
N ALA A 2 -37.00 26.10 -2.72
CA ALA A 2 -35.96 26.04 -1.71
C ALA A 2 -34.73 25.37 -2.27
N GLY A 3 -33.60 26.09 -2.34
CA GLY A 3 -32.37 25.61 -2.93
C GLY A 3 -31.80 24.45 -2.12
N GLY A 4 -32.03 23.23 -2.58
CA GLY A 4 -31.31 22.04 -2.11
C GLY A 4 -29.87 22.03 -2.68
N PRO A 5 -29.00 21.12 -2.19
CA PRO A 5 -27.68 20.95 -2.74
C PRO A 5 -27.75 20.60 -4.25
N ALA A 6 -26.90 21.26 -5.04
CA ALA A 6 -26.78 20.94 -6.46
C ALA A 6 -25.82 19.74 -6.62
N ILE A 7 -26.20 18.80 -7.50
CA ILE A 7 -25.29 17.71 -7.92
C ILE A 7 -24.38 18.29 -9.00
N VAL A 8 -23.08 18.38 -8.73
CA VAL A 8 -22.08 18.93 -9.65
C VAL A 8 -21.24 17.85 -10.35
N GLY A 9 -21.40 16.60 -9.96
CA GLY A 9 -20.65 15.49 -10.55
C GLY A 9 -20.87 14.16 -9.85
N PHE A 10 -20.07 13.18 -10.27
CA PHE A 10 -20.14 11.80 -9.74
C PHE A 10 -18.76 11.35 -9.29
N HIS A 11 -18.76 10.51 -8.24
CA HIS A 11 -17.59 9.78 -7.79
C HIS A 11 -17.86 8.28 -7.86
N VAL A 12 -16.91 7.55 -8.49
CA VAL A 12 -16.94 6.08 -8.55
C VAL A 12 -15.56 5.56 -8.19
N PHE A 13 -15.50 4.71 -7.17
CA PHE A 13 -14.30 4.00 -6.78
C PHE A 13 -14.49 2.50 -7.03
N ALA A 14 -13.66 1.90 -7.91
CA ALA A 14 -13.87 0.54 -8.41
C ALA A 14 -12.94 -0.51 -7.77
N GLY A 15 -11.85 -0.10 -7.13
CA GLY A 15 -10.91 -1.04 -6.53
C GLY A 15 -9.64 -0.38 -6.01
N SER A 16 -8.80 -1.15 -5.30
CA SER A 16 -7.55 -0.71 -4.71
C SER A 16 -6.41 -1.63 -5.07
N GLN A 17 -5.18 -1.11 -5.03
CA GLN A 17 -3.94 -1.89 -5.16
C GLN A 17 -3.87 -2.68 -6.49
N VAL A 18 -4.23 -2.05 -7.59
CA VAL A 18 -4.18 -2.62 -8.93
C VAL A 18 -2.82 -2.31 -9.55
N LEU A 19 -2.04 -3.34 -9.84
CA LEU A 19 -0.69 -3.23 -10.39
C LEU A 19 -0.65 -3.35 -11.92
N GLU A 20 -1.72 -3.87 -12.53
CA GLU A 20 -1.81 -4.06 -13.97
C GLU A 20 -2.46 -2.85 -14.63
N ALA A 21 -1.80 -2.25 -15.62
CA ALA A 21 -2.31 -1.07 -16.34
C ALA A 21 -3.69 -1.33 -16.94
N GLU A 22 -3.89 -2.48 -17.60
CA GLU A 22 -5.20 -2.89 -18.13
C GLU A 22 -6.28 -2.92 -17.04
N GLY A 23 -5.94 -3.38 -15.82
CA GLY A 23 -6.85 -3.40 -14.68
C GLY A 23 -7.27 -1.99 -14.25
N VAL A 24 -6.31 -1.08 -14.14
CA VAL A 24 -6.57 0.34 -13.83
C VAL A 24 -7.43 0.98 -14.92
N ILE A 25 -7.06 0.82 -16.19
CA ILE A 25 -7.80 1.36 -17.33
C ILE A 25 -9.26 0.89 -17.32
N ARG A 26 -9.49 -0.40 -17.10
CA ARG A 26 -10.84 -0.98 -17.02
C ARG A 26 -11.66 -0.39 -15.87
N HIS A 27 -11.05 -0.16 -14.70
CA HIS A 27 -11.71 0.48 -13.57
C HIS A 27 -12.11 1.93 -13.90
N LEU A 28 -11.19 2.72 -14.45
CA LEU A 28 -11.44 4.12 -14.83
C LEU A 28 -12.48 4.23 -15.92
N GLN A 29 -12.43 3.36 -16.93
CA GLN A 29 -13.41 3.30 -18.00
C GLN A 29 -14.80 2.99 -17.46
N GLY A 30 -14.93 1.95 -16.61
CA GLY A 30 -16.21 1.59 -15.99
C GLY A 30 -16.78 2.70 -15.12
N ALA A 31 -15.93 3.41 -14.37
CA ALA A 31 -16.32 4.56 -13.57
C ALA A 31 -16.87 5.71 -14.43
N LEU A 32 -16.19 6.01 -15.55
CA LEU A 32 -16.64 7.03 -16.48
C LEU A 32 -17.97 6.64 -17.15
N GLU A 33 -18.10 5.41 -17.61
CA GLU A 33 -19.33 4.92 -18.25
C GLU A 33 -20.54 4.97 -17.32
N LEU A 34 -20.36 4.56 -16.04
CA LEU A 34 -21.41 4.68 -15.03
C LEU A 34 -21.80 6.14 -14.80
N SER A 35 -20.81 7.03 -14.72
CA SER A 35 -21.03 8.46 -14.49
C SER A 35 -21.76 9.13 -15.66
N LEU A 36 -21.39 8.81 -16.90
CA LEU A 36 -22.07 9.30 -18.11
C LEU A 36 -23.53 8.80 -18.16
N ARG A 37 -23.77 7.54 -17.88
CA ARG A 37 -25.13 6.99 -17.82
C ARG A 37 -25.98 7.67 -16.72
N ALA A 38 -25.41 7.94 -15.57
CA ALA A 38 -26.11 8.67 -14.50
C ALA A 38 -26.44 10.11 -14.91
N THR A 39 -25.55 10.77 -15.63
CA THR A 39 -25.75 12.08 -16.26
C THR A 39 -26.97 12.09 -17.17
N ASP A 40 -27.07 11.11 -18.06
CA ASP A 40 -28.17 10.97 -19.02
C ASP A 40 -29.51 10.71 -18.30
N ILE A 41 -29.53 9.80 -17.32
CA ILE A 41 -30.74 9.44 -16.56
C ILE A 41 -31.27 10.63 -15.77
N LEU A 42 -30.36 11.42 -15.14
CA LEU A 42 -30.73 12.55 -14.27
C LEU A 42 -30.96 13.85 -15.03
N GLY A 43 -30.53 13.92 -16.31
CA GLY A 43 -30.62 15.11 -17.14
C GLY A 43 -29.84 16.31 -16.57
N ILE A 44 -28.66 16.06 -15.97
CA ILE A 44 -27.79 17.09 -15.39
C ILE A 44 -26.58 17.34 -16.28
N ALA A 45 -25.94 18.48 -16.11
CA ALA A 45 -24.66 18.83 -16.73
C ALA A 45 -23.56 18.79 -15.67
N PRO A 46 -22.80 17.70 -15.55
CA PRO A 46 -21.77 17.59 -14.53
C PRO A 46 -20.57 18.50 -14.83
N GLU A 47 -19.94 19.01 -13.78
CA GLU A 47 -18.68 19.77 -13.84
C GLU A 47 -17.47 18.86 -13.62
N VAL A 48 -17.67 17.69 -12.95
CA VAL A 48 -16.59 16.79 -12.56
C VAL A 48 -17.03 15.32 -12.59
N PHE A 49 -16.13 14.48 -13.10
CA PHE A 49 -16.16 13.03 -12.91
C PHE A 49 -14.93 12.62 -12.10
N ASN A 50 -15.16 12.21 -10.86
CA ASN A 50 -14.12 11.62 -10.03
C ASN A 50 -14.13 10.11 -10.25
N LEU A 51 -13.12 9.61 -10.93
CA LEU A 51 -12.99 8.19 -11.31
C LEU A 51 -12.35 7.33 -10.21
N GLY A 52 -12.13 7.90 -9.02
CA GLY A 52 -11.46 7.24 -7.92
C GLY A 52 -9.95 7.12 -8.14
N GLY A 53 -9.38 6.10 -7.56
CA GLY A 53 -7.94 5.83 -7.63
C GLY A 53 -7.68 4.34 -7.77
N GLY A 54 -6.97 3.79 -6.78
CA GLY A 54 -6.71 2.34 -6.72
C GLY A 54 -5.44 1.91 -7.41
N PHE A 55 -4.63 2.86 -7.89
CA PHE A 55 -3.29 2.60 -8.43
C PHE A 55 -2.42 1.94 -7.37
N GLY A 56 -1.86 0.79 -7.71
CA GLY A 56 -1.07 -0.02 -6.81
C GLY A 56 0.40 0.39 -6.75
N VAL A 57 1.05 -0.04 -5.68
CA VAL A 57 2.51 -0.04 -5.54
C VAL A 57 2.97 -1.47 -5.24
N PRO A 58 4.14 -1.91 -5.71
CA PRO A 58 4.64 -3.23 -5.38
C PRO A 58 5.00 -3.31 -3.90
N TYR A 59 4.53 -4.37 -3.21
CA TYR A 59 4.85 -4.65 -1.82
C TYR A 59 5.55 -5.99 -1.63
N GLY A 60 5.58 -6.82 -2.65
CA GLY A 60 6.12 -8.16 -2.52
C GLY A 60 6.86 -8.68 -3.76
N PRO A 61 7.63 -9.76 -3.59
CA PRO A 61 8.47 -10.31 -4.65
C PRO A 61 7.69 -10.63 -5.92
N GLY A 62 8.23 -10.22 -7.06
CA GLY A 62 7.63 -10.49 -8.37
C GLY A 62 6.50 -9.55 -8.78
N GLN A 63 6.19 -8.56 -7.95
CA GLN A 63 5.30 -7.46 -8.34
C GLN A 63 6.08 -6.41 -9.13
N ASN A 64 5.49 -5.90 -10.19
CA ASN A 64 6.08 -4.84 -11.01
C ASN A 64 5.43 -3.49 -10.69
N GLU A 65 6.14 -2.42 -10.97
CA GLU A 65 5.57 -1.09 -10.97
C GLU A 65 4.51 -0.96 -12.06
N LEU A 66 3.49 -0.15 -11.77
CA LEU A 66 2.41 0.14 -12.70
C LEU A 66 2.94 0.92 -13.91
N ASP A 67 2.63 0.46 -15.13
CA ASP A 67 2.94 1.20 -16.36
C ASP A 67 2.02 2.42 -16.49
N LEU A 68 2.56 3.58 -16.11
CA LEU A 68 1.85 4.85 -16.20
C LEU A 68 1.72 5.39 -17.62
N ALA A 69 2.58 4.97 -18.55
CA ALA A 69 2.50 5.45 -19.93
C ALA A 69 1.23 4.89 -20.59
N GLU A 70 0.99 3.59 -20.43
CA GLU A 70 -0.23 2.94 -20.93
C GLU A 70 -1.51 3.53 -20.33
N VAL A 71 -1.52 3.76 -19.00
CA VAL A 71 -2.66 4.41 -18.33
C VAL A 71 -2.86 5.83 -18.81
N GLY A 72 -1.77 6.58 -19.02
CA GLY A 72 -1.79 7.96 -19.51
C GLY A 72 -2.38 8.09 -20.92
N GLU A 73 -2.03 7.18 -21.82
CA GLU A 73 -2.61 7.12 -23.18
C GLU A 73 -4.13 6.89 -23.13
N ALA A 74 -4.59 5.95 -22.32
CA ALA A 74 -6.02 5.68 -22.16
C ALA A 74 -6.78 6.87 -21.57
N LEU A 75 -6.17 7.58 -20.60
CA LEU A 75 -6.77 8.76 -19.97
C LEU A 75 -7.04 9.89 -20.94
N GLN A 76 -6.26 10.05 -22.00
CA GLN A 76 -6.53 11.08 -23.04
C GLN A 76 -7.91 10.89 -23.67
N GLY A 77 -8.25 9.66 -24.06
CA GLY A 77 -9.56 9.33 -24.59
C GLY A 77 -10.70 9.50 -23.57
N PHE A 78 -10.42 9.29 -22.28
CA PHE A 78 -11.43 9.52 -21.23
C PHE A 78 -11.69 11.00 -21.02
N VAL A 79 -10.66 11.85 -21.06
CA VAL A 79 -10.79 13.31 -20.96
C VAL A 79 -11.63 13.86 -22.12
N GLU A 80 -11.40 13.40 -23.34
CA GLU A 80 -12.19 13.80 -24.52
C GLU A 80 -13.67 13.42 -24.36
N ARG A 81 -13.95 12.22 -23.88
CA ARG A 81 -15.32 11.74 -23.66
C ARG A 81 -16.04 12.45 -22.50
N ALA A 82 -15.29 12.90 -21.49
CA ALA A 82 -15.81 13.59 -20.31
C ALA A 82 -16.12 15.06 -20.59
N ALA A 83 -15.54 15.65 -21.63
CA ALA A 83 -15.66 17.10 -21.91
C ALA A 83 -17.11 17.57 -21.99
N PRO A 84 -17.47 18.74 -21.42
CA PRO A 84 -16.59 19.73 -20.79
C PRO A 84 -16.27 19.47 -19.30
N ALA A 85 -16.75 18.39 -18.70
CA ALA A 85 -16.45 18.05 -17.31
C ALA A 85 -14.97 17.69 -17.11
N ARG A 86 -14.44 17.99 -15.92
CA ARG A 86 -13.08 17.62 -15.53
C ARG A 86 -13.05 16.18 -15.02
N ILE A 87 -11.97 15.46 -15.30
CA ILE A 87 -11.66 14.21 -14.62
C ILE A 87 -10.80 14.49 -13.39
N VAL A 88 -11.11 13.80 -12.29
CA VAL A 88 -10.34 13.77 -11.04
C VAL A 88 -9.95 12.34 -10.73
N LEU A 89 -8.71 12.14 -10.28
CA LEU A 89 -8.18 10.88 -9.77
C LEU A 89 -7.74 11.04 -8.32
N GLU A 90 -7.91 9.99 -7.51
CA GLU A 90 -7.54 9.96 -6.09
C GLU A 90 -6.40 8.97 -5.87
N LEU A 91 -5.17 9.39 -6.11
CA LEU A 91 -3.98 8.54 -6.11
C LEU A 91 -3.29 8.48 -4.73
N GLY A 92 -4.00 8.19 -3.64
CA GLY A 92 -3.47 8.20 -2.28
C GLY A 92 -2.23 7.31 -2.11
N ARG A 93 -2.40 6.00 -2.09
CA ARG A 93 -1.32 5.02 -1.90
C ARG A 93 -0.17 5.23 -2.89
N PHE A 94 -0.50 5.35 -4.15
CA PHE A 94 0.47 5.47 -5.23
C PHE A 94 1.46 6.63 -5.04
N LEU A 95 0.98 7.77 -4.52
CA LEU A 95 1.81 8.96 -4.31
C LEU A 95 2.65 8.91 -3.04
N VAL A 96 2.13 8.30 -1.97
CA VAL A 96 2.77 8.45 -0.65
C VAL A 96 3.39 7.17 -0.08
N ALA A 97 3.03 5.98 -0.57
CA ALA A 97 3.62 4.75 -0.06
C ALA A 97 5.17 4.75 -0.11
N PRO A 98 5.81 5.16 -1.22
CA PRO A 98 7.28 5.15 -1.32
C PRO A 98 7.97 6.13 -0.38
N SER A 99 7.27 7.11 0.20
CA SER A 99 7.86 8.10 1.10
C SER A 99 8.09 7.58 2.52
N GLY A 100 7.55 6.41 2.88
CA GLY A 100 7.65 5.89 4.24
C GLY A 100 8.43 4.59 4.34
N TRP A 101 9.13 4.44 5.48
CA TRP A 101 9.81 3.22 5.89
C TRP A 101 9.32 2.77 7.26
N TYR A 102 9.11 1.48 7.43
CA TYR A 102 8.86 0.88 8.72
C TYR A 102 10.15 0.26 9.24
N LEU A 103 10.61 0.74 10.39
CA LEU A 103 11.82 0.26 11.04
C LEU A 103 11.46 -0.60 12.24
N THR A 104 12.16 -1.72 12.41
CA THR A 104 11.99 -2.60 13.56
C THR A 104 13.33 -3.25 13.91
N THR A 105 13.52 -3.60 15.18
CA THR A 105 14.79 -4.13 15.69
C THR A 105 14.68 -5.62 15.98
N VAL A 106 15.67 -6.39 15.59
CA VAL A 106 15.78 -7.81 15.97
C VAL A 106 16.01 -7.91 17.47
N VAL A 107 15.15 -8.67 18.16
CA VAL A 107 15.27 -8.91 19.62
C VAL A 107 15.65 -10.35 19.95
N GLY A 108 15.52 -11.28 19.02
CA GLY A 108 15.85 -12.67 19.26
C GLY A 108 15.87 -13.54 18.03
N HIS A 109 16.26 -14.79 18.23
CA HIS A 109 16.28 -15.84 17.21
C HIS A 109 15.37 -16.99 17.62
N GLN A 110 14.80 -17.64 16.61
CA GLN A 110 14.05 -18.87 16.79
C GLN A 110 14.40 -19.87 15.68
N HIS A 111 14.44 -21.13 16.07
CA HIS A 111 14.47 -22.25 15.13
C HIS A 111 13.21 -23.08 15.32
N TYR A 112 12.44 -23.24 14.29
CA TYR A 112 11.24 -24.08 14.33
C TYR A 112 11.07 -24.84 13.01
N GLN A 113 10.69 -26.10 13.09
CA GLN A 113 10.45 -26.97 11.93
C GLN A 113 11.60 -26.97 10.90
N GLY A 114 12.84 -26.81 11.36
CA GLY A 114 14.03 -26.77 10.49
C GLY A 114 14.25 -25.42 9.77
N ARG A 115 13.47 -24.39 10.09
CA ARG A 115 13.59 -23.02 9.53
C ARG A 115 14.27 -22.10 10.54
N SER A 116 15.05 -21.18 10.02
CA SER A 116 15.64 -20.09 10.79
C SER A 116 14.69 -18.90 10.81
N ALA A 117 14.52 -18.28 11.96
CA ALA A 117 13.70 -17.09 12.10
C ALA A 117 14.35 -16.08 13.07
N VAL A 118 14.04 -14.82 12.89
CA VAL A 118 14.30 -13.74 13.84
C VAL A 118 12.99 -13.20 14.36
N ILE A 119 12.99 -12.76 15.61
CA ILE A 119 11.86 -12.05 16.24
C ILE A 119 12.25 -10.58 16.31
N VAL A 120 11.32 -9.70 15.94
CA VAL A 120 11.51 -8.26 16.02
C VAL A 120 10.64 -7.62 17.10
N ASP A 121 10.96 -6.39 17.50
CA ASP A 121 10.23 -5.63 18.54
C ASP A 121 8.90 -5.04 18.04
N GLY A 122 8.64 -5.10 16.73
CA GLY A 122 7.37 -4.73 16.10
C GLY A 122 6.53 -5.92 15.71
N GLY A 123 5.52 -5.69 14.86
CA GLY A 123 4.64 -6.77 14.40
C GLY A 123 3.53 -6.27 13.48
N THR A 124 2.64 -7.19 13.12
CA THR A 124 1.49 -6.94 12.24
C THR A 124 0.54 -5.87 12.78
N HIS A 125 0.55 -5.59 14.07
CA HIS A 125 -0.25 -4.52 14.70
C HIS A 125 0.27 -3.11 14.42
N GLN A 126 1.46 -2.96 13.85
CA GLN A 126 2.07 -1.66 13.58
C GLN A 126 2.02 -1.26 12.10
N ARG A 127 1.74 -2.22 11.23
CA ARG A 127 1.62 -1.96 9.80
C ARG A 127 0.53 -2.84 9.19
N ILE A 128 -0.50 -2.21 8.62
CA ILE A 128 -1.68 -2.91 8.08
C ILE A 128 -1.34 -3.93 6.99
N ASP A 129 -0.32 -3.67 6.19
CA ASP A 129 0.08 -4.54 5.08
C ASP A 129 0.48 -5.94 5.57
N PHE A 130 1.03 -6.04 6.79
CA PHE A 130 1.38 -7.32 7.40
C PHE A 130 0.16 -8.11 7.88
N CYS A 131 -0.98 -7.45 8.10
CA CYS A 131 -2.21 -8.10 8.57
C CYS A 131 -2.94 -8.88 7.47
N GLY A 132 -2.48 -8.84 6.23
CA GLY A 132 -3.13 -9.51 5.11
C GLY A 132 -4.49 -8.93 4.71
N LEU A 133 -4.94 -7.82 5.30
CA LEU A 133 -6.25 -7.23 5.05
C LEU A 133 -6.38 -6.64 3.64
N ASP A 134 -5.30 -6.17 3.07
CA ASP A 134 -5.30 -5.55 1.75
C ASP A 134 -4.33 -6.22 0.78
N LEU A 135 -3.31 -6.90 1.30
CA LEU A 135 -2.23 -7.49 0.55
C LEU A 135 -2.10 -8.96 0.95
N ARG A 136 -2.66 -9.83 0.17
CA ARG A 136 -2.44 -11.29 0.28
C ARG A 136 -1.02 -11.68 -0.14
N HIS A 137 -0.11 -10.73 -0.12
CA HIS A 137 1.26 -10.89 -0.60
C HIS A 137 2.22 -10.65 0.56
N LYS A 138 3.22 -11.48 0.63
CA LYS A 138 4.34 -11.33 1.55
C LYS A 138 5.09 -10.05 1.19
N ALA A 139 5.48 -9.28 2.20
CA ALA A 139 6.29 -8.09 1.97
C ALA A 139 7.62 -8.45 1.27
N ASP A 140 8.15 -7.50 0.51
CA ASP A 140 9.52 -7.59 0.04
C ASP A 140 10.48 -7.76 1.22
N PRO A 141 11.60 -8.50 1.03
CA PRO A 141 12.62 -8.61 2.05
C PRO A 141 13.03 -7.23 2.54
N PRO A 142 13.07 -6.99 3.87
CA PRO A 142 13.55 -5.72 4.39
C PRO A 142 15.05 -5.56 4.14
N LEU A 143 15.50 -4.31 4.17
CA LEU A 143 16.92 -4.01 4.25
C LEU A 143 17.41 -4.25 5.68
N ALA A 144 18.53 -4.96 5.82
CA ALA A 144 19.24 -5.08 7.10
C ALA A 144 20.29 -3.96 7.16
N LEU A 145 20.04 -2.91 7.97
CA LEU A 145 20.83 -1.67 7.91
C LEU A 145 22.26 -1.83 8.46
N ASP A 146 22.42 -2.64 9.51
CA ASP A 146 23.69 -2.81 10.26
C ASP A 146 24.10 -4.27 10.42
N ALA A 147 23.63 -5.12 9.56
CA ALA A 147 24.07 -6.51 9.56
C ALA A 147 25.45 -6.66 8.95
N SER A 148 26.22 -7.62 9.51
CA SER A 148 27.53 -7.98 8.96
C SER A 148 27.39 -8.63 7.57
N SER A 149 28.39 -8.44 6.72
CA SER A 149 28.49 -9.16 5.45
C SER A 149 28.63 -10.66 5.73
N SER A 150 27.63 -11.43 5.38
CA SER A 150 27.60 -12.88 5.50
C SER A 150 26.82 -13.51 4.36
N PRO A 151 26.99 -14.81 4.07
CA PRO A 151 26.15 -15.50 3.09
C PRO A 151 24.66 -15.33 3.44
N LEU A 152 23.85 -15.08 2.41
CA LEU A 152 22.41 -14.99 2.58
C LEU A 152 21.79 -16.36 2.86
N THR A 153 20.88 -16.42 3.81
CA THR A 153 20.15 -17.62 4.18
C THR A 153 18.65 -17.34 4.26
N PRO A 154 17.79 -18.30 3.91
CA PRO A 154 16.36 -18.16 4.09
C PRO A 154 16.02 -17.95 5.57
N THR A 155 15.43 -16.82 5.89
CA THR A 155 15.09 -16.42 7.26
C THR A 155 13.66 -15.88 7.29
N ASP A 156 12.87 -16.34 8.24
CA ASP A 156 11.56 -15.78 8.52
C ASP A 156 11.69 -14.59 9.48
N ILE A 157 10.85 -13.57 9.30
CA ILE A 157 10.81 -12.40 10.17
C ILE A 157 9.47 -12.40 10.88
N LEU A 158 9.53 -12.65 12.19
CA LEU A 158 8.37 -12.80 13.06
C LEU A 158 8.23 -11.55 13.94
N GLY A 159 7.00 -11.14 14.17
CA GLY A 159 6.70 -10.03 15.08
C GLY A 159 6.73 -10.45 16.55
N CYS A 160 6.39 -9.51 17.43
CA CYS A 160 6.40 -9.68 18.87
C CYS A 160 5.06 -10.14 19.47
N LEU A 161 4.02 -10.28 18.64
CA LEU A 161 2.70 -10.67 19.13
C LEU A 161 2.62 -12.18 19.44
N SER A 162 1.78 -12.54 20.39
CA SER A 162 1.45 -13.93 20.68
C SER A 162 0.41 -14.48 19.68
N LEU A 163 0.70 -14.35 18.39
CA LEU A 163 -0.15 -14.81 17.30
C LEU A 163 0.64 -15.66 16.31
N PRO A 164 0.09 -16.79 15.83
CA PRO A 164 0.76 -17.62 14.82
C PRO A 164 1.01 -16.88 13.50
N ASP A 165 0.17 -15.91 13.18
CA ASP A 165 0.20 -15.15 11.91
C ASP A 165 0.94 -13.81 12.02
N ASP A 166 1.67 -13.57 13.14
CA ASP A 166 2.50 -12.38 13.30
C ASP A 166 3.82 -12.54 12.53
N ILE A 167 3.69 -12.69 11.21
CA ILE A 167 4.78 -12.94 10.28
C ILE A 167 4.90 -11.75 9.34
N LEU A 168 5.99 -11.01 9.44
CA LEU A 168 6.23 -9.82 8.63
C LEU A 168 6.76 -10.20 7.22
N ALA A 169 7.62 -11.22 7.18
CA ALA A 169 8.12 -11.75 5.91
C ALA A 169 8.59 -13.20 6.08
N GLU A 170 8.51 -14.00 5.02
CA GLU A 170 8.87 -15.42 5.05
C GLU A 170 9.96 -15.76 4.06
N SER A 171 10.87 -16.63 4.47
CA SER A 171 11.94 -17.19 3.64
C SER A 171 12.77 -16.13 2.91
N CYS A 172 12.93 -14.95 3.52
CA CYS A 172 13.73 -13.88 2.98
C CYS A 172 15.21 -14.25 2.96
N GLN A 173 15.89 -13.94 1.86
CA GLN A 173 17.33 -14.11 1.78
C GLN A 173 18.02 -13.01 2.58
N MET A 174 18.40 -13.31 3.83
CA MET A 174 18.96 -12.36 4.78
C MET A 174 20.39 -12.73 5.18
N PRO A 175 21.25 -11.74 5.45
CA PRO A 175 22.54 -12.00 6.12
C PRO A 175 22.29 -12.53 7.53
N ALA A 176 23.34 -12.99 8.21
CA ALA A 176 23.23 -13.38 9.61
C ALA A 176 22.83 -12.17 10.46
N LEU A 177 21.60 -12.18 10.96
CA LEU A 177 21.05 -11.14 11.82
C LEU A 177 21.39 -11.41 13.29
N GLN A 178 21.57 -10.37 14.09
CA GLN A 178 21.81 -10.45 15.52
C GLN A 178 20.83 -9.53 16.26
N PRO A 179 20.51 -9.81 17.53
CA PRO A 179 19.79 -8.86 18.36
C PRO A 179 20.44 -7.47 18.32
N GLY A 180 19.63 -6.45 18.08
CA GLY A 180 20.09 -5.08 17.86
C GLY A 180 20.15 -4.66 16.39
N ASN A 181 20.19 -5.59 15.43
CA ASN A 181 20.12 -5.21 14.02
C ASN A 181 18.77 -4.60 13.67
N VAL A 182 18.79 -3.56 12.85
CA VAL A 182 17.59 -2.85 12.38
C VAL A 182 17.19 -3.34 11.00
N LEU A 183 15.92 -3.68 10.87
CA LEU A 183 15.29 -4.04 9.60
C LEU A 183 14.41 -2.90 9.12
N ALA A 184 14.53 -2.54 7.83
CA ALA A 184 13.77 -1.47 7.20
C ALA A 184 12.89 -2.03 6.08
N PHE A 185 11.58 -1.88 6.21
CA PHE A 185 10.59 -2.27 5.20
C PHE A 185 10.14 -1.03 4.45
N ALA A 186 10.26 -1.05 3.12
CA ALA A 186 9.87 0.04 2.24
C ALA A 186 8.34 0.19 2.09
N ASN A 187 7.93 1.24 1.41
CA ASN A 187 6.53 1.50 1.02
C ASN A 187 5.55 1.59 2.21
N ALA A 188 5.99 2.11 3.36
CA ALA A 188 5.18 2.26 4.56
C ALA A 188 4.45 3.61 4.67
N GLY A 189 4.56 4.50 3.67
CA GLY A 189 4.01 5.86 3.74
C GLY A 189 2.49 5.97 3.56
N ALA A 190 1.82 4.89 3.12
CA ALA A 190 0.37 4.89 2.95
C ALA A 190 -0.30 3.88 3.88
N TYR A 191 -1.33 4.32 4.60
CA TYR A 191 -2.17 3.52 5.51
C TYR A 191 -1.43 2.88 6.69
N GLY A 192 -0.26 2.33 6.49
CA GLY A 192 0.67 1.66 7.42
C GLY A 192 0.19 1.62 8.88
N LEU A 193 0.65 2.57 9.67
CA LEU A 193 0.32 2.70 11.09
C LEU A 193 -1.16 3.03 11.33
N TRP A 194 -1.72 3.99 10.60
CA TRP A 194 -3.06 4.53 10.89
C TRP A 194 -4.21 3.56 10.63
N ALA A 195 -4.01 2.59 9.75
CA ALA A 195 -4.99 1.55 9.49
C ALA A 195 -4.70 0.24 10.26
N ALA A 196 -3.59 0.18 11.00
CA ALA A 196 -3.19 -0.99 11.77
C ALA A 196 -3.88 -1.06 13.13
N ALA A 197 -3.90 -2.25 13.73
CA ALA A 197 -4.46 -2.50 15.06
C ALA A 197 -3.46 -2.12 16.17
N THR A 198 -3.01 -0.87 16.22
CA THR A 198 -1.87 -0.38 17.03
C THR A 198 -1.98 -0.61 18.54
N HIS A 199 -3.20 -0.78 19.05
CA HIS A 199 -3.42 -1.04 20.48
C HIS A 199 -3.62 -2.51 20.82
N PHE A 200 -3.48 -3.40 19.84
CA PHE A 200 -3.64 -4.82 20.05
C PHE A 200 -2.58 -5.36 21.01
N HIS A 201 -2.96 -6.21 21.95
CA HIS A 201 -2.15 -6.75 23.05
C HIS A 201 -1.53 -5.70 23.97
N GLY A 202 -1.92 -4.43 23.90
CA GLY A 202 -1.42 -3.37 24.77
C GLY A 202 0.02 -2.92 24.51
N PHE A 203 0.57 -3.25 23.34
CA PHE A 203 1.86 -2.71 22.92
C PHE A 203 1.76 -1.20 22.66
N PRO A 204 2.82 -0.44 22.94
CA PRO A 204 2.86 0.97 22.60
C PRO A 204 2.89 1.14 21.07
N PRO A 205 2.26 2.21 20.53
CA PRO A 205 2.39 2.52 19.12
C PRO A 205 3.85 2.85 18.79
N PRO A 206 4.32 2.57 17.55
CA PRO A 206 5.63 2.97 17.11
C PRO A 206 5.75 4.50 17.03
N ALA A 207 6.96 5.01 17.14
CA ALA A 207 7.24 6.42 16.91
C ALA A 207 7.13 6.76 15.42
N GLU A 208 6.57 7.91 15.09
CA GLU A 208 6.60 8.47 13.73
C GLU A 208 7.66 9.57 13.68
N ILE A 209 8.55 9.49 12.72
CA ILE A 209 9.63 10.45 12.51
C ILE A 209 9.54 10.98 11.09
N ALA A 210 9.47 12.31 10.96
CA ALA A 210 9.59 12.97 9.66
C ALA A 210 11.07 13.33 9.40
N PHE A 211 11.53 13.04 8.19
CA PHE A 211 12.89 13.36 7.73
C PHE A 211 12.80 14.11 6.41
N ASP A 212 13.38 15.30 6.34
CA ASP A 212 13.37 16.20 5.17
C ASP A 212 14.64 16.13 4.30
N GLY A 213 15.58 15.25 4.66
CA GLY A 213 16.82 15.07 3.94
C GLY A 213 17.97 16.01 4.40
N GLU A 214 17.72 16.89 5.37
CA GLU A 214 18.72 17.74 5.99
C GLU A 214 19.21 17.12 7.31
N MET A 215 20.51 16.87 7.46
CA MET A 215 21.17 16.48 8.71
C MET A 215 22.16 17.56 9.13
#